data_9e4a9fa041bf11ab39ad3c7199e45a62
#
_entry.id   9e4a9fa041bf11ab39ad3c7199e45a62
#
_cell.length_a   1.000
_cell.length_b   1.000
_cell.length_c   1.000
_cell.angle_alpha   90.00
_cell.angle_beta   90.00
_cell.angle_gamma   90.00
#
_symmetry.space_group_name_H-M   'P 1'
#
loop_
_entity.id
_entity.type
_entity.pdbx_description
1 polymer ?
#
loop_
_entity_poly.entity_id
_entity_poly.type
_entity_poly.pdbx_seq_one_letter_code
_entity_poly.pdbx_strand_id
1 'polypeptide(L)'
;MKVAVWDTYVTKADGVIMNFDILVPETETDPEIIYGYGQDYLKSKAMQNYLITSNHCTFCHIETATDMMLKNIKQMGYSIIELKNC
;
A
#
# COMPACT_ATOMS: atom_id res chain seq x y z
N MET A 1 -6.96 6.91 15.87
CA MET A 1 -5.78 7.25 15.05
C MET A 1 -6.20 7.51 13.62
N LYS A 2 -5.60 8.47 12.98
CA LYS A 2 -5.79 8.76 11.57
C LYS A 2 -4.72 8.09 10.74
N VAL A 3 -5.11 7.59 9.58
CA VAL A 3 -4.19 6.97 8.63
C VAL A 3 -4.23 7.70 7.30
N ALA A 4 -3.08 7.72 6.61
CA ALA A 4 -2.98 8.19 5.25
C ALA A 4 -3.18 6.99 4.32
N VAL A 5 -4.07 7.13 3.35
CA VAL A 5 -4.39 6.09 2.36
C VAL A 5 -3.67 6.42 1.06
N TRP A 6 -2.83 5.49 0.60
CA TRP A 6 -2.07 5.60 -0.64
C TRP A 6 -2.60 4.58 -1.65
N ASP A 7 -3.24 5.09 -2.68
CA ASP A 7 -3.84 4.26 -3.73
C ASP A 7 -2.77 3.75 -4.69
N THR A 8 -2.76 2.43 -4.95
CA THR A 8 -1.69 1.79 -5.71
C THR A 8 -2.24 0.89 -6.79
N TYR A 9 -1.70 1.04 -8.01
CA TYR A 9 -2.06 0.25 -9.18
C TYR A 9 -0.82 -0.42 -9.76
N VAL A 10 -0.90 -1.72 -10.00
CA VAL A 10 0.18 -2.49 -10.63
C VAL A 10 -0.40 -3.26 -11.80
N THR A 11 0.14 -3.02 -13.01
CA THR A 11 -0.26 -3.77 -14.20
C THR A 11 0.58 -5.04 -14.28
N LYS A 12 -0.08 -6.19 -14.20
CA LYS A 12 0.59 -7.49 -14.29
C LYS A 12 1.00 -7.81 -15.73
N ALA A 13 1.85 -8.80 -15.90
CA ALA A 13 2.36 -9.22 -17.22
C ALA A 13 1.24 -9.64 -18.19
N ASP A 14 0.13 -10.16 -17.66
CA ASP A 14 -1.05 -10.55 -18.47
C ASP A 14 -1.98 -9.37 -18.81
N GLY A 15 -1.61 -8.15 -18.40
CA GLY A 15 -2.42 -6.95 -18.62
C GLY A 15 -3.49 -6.68 -17.57
N VAL A 16 -3.66 -7.57 -16.60
CA VAL A 16 -4.62 -7.38 -15.50
C VAL A 16 -4.09 -6.33 -14.54
N ILE A 17 -4.93 -5.36 -14.18
CA ILE A 17 -4.55 -4.28 -13.26
C ILE A 17 -4.95 -4.68 -11.84
N MET A 18 -3.95 -4.76 -10.97
CA MET A 18 -4.10 -5.00 -9.54
C MET A 18 -4.22 -3.66 -8.83
N ASN A 19 -5.18 -3.54 -7.91
CA ASN A 19 -5.36 -2.31 -7.13
C ASN A 19 -5.42 -2.64 -5.64
N PHE A 20 -4.62 -1.95 -4.86
CA PHE A 20 -4.64 -2.06 -3.40
C PHE A 20 -4.26 -0.72 -2.77
N ASP A 21 -4.68 -0.51 -1.52
CA ASP A 21 -4.32 0.67 -0.74
C ASP A 21 -3.25 0.31 0.27
N ILE A 22 -2.27 1.20 0.42
CA ILE A 22 -1.27 1.16 1.48
C ILE A 22 -1.68 2.19 2.52
N LEU A 23 -1.87 1.76 3.76
CA LEU A 23 -2.28 2.60 4.87
C LEU A 23 -1.12 2.74 5.84
N VAL A 24 -0.78 3.99 6.16
CA VAL A 24 0.31 4.34 7.09
C VAL A 24 -0.21 5.37 8.09
N PRO A 25 0.46 5.56 9.24
CA PRO A 25 0.12 6.68 10.12
C PRO A 25 0.15 7.99 9.34
N GLU A 26 -0.76 8.90 9.64
CA GLU A 26 -0.82 10.18 8.91
C GLU A 26 0.48 10.99 9.01
N THR A 27 1.30 10.70 10.01
CA THR A 27 2.60 11.34 10.21
C THR A 27 3.69 10.81 9.28
N GLU A 28 3.45 9.65 8.64
CA GLU A 28 4.40 9.11 7.66
C GLU A 28 4.14 9.76 6.30
N THR A 29 5.05 10.62 5.87
CA THR A 29 4.90 11.40 4.64
C THR A 29 5.99 11.13 3.61
N ASP A 30 6.94 10.24 3.90
CA ASP A 30 8.02 9.92 2.97
C ASP A 30 7.53 8.90 1.92
N PRO A 31 7.37 9.31 0.64
CA PRO A 31 6.88 8.41 -0.40
C PRO A 31 7.77 7.18 -0.59
N GLU A 32 9.08 7.32 -0.42
CA GLU A 32 10.01 6.20 -0.62
C GLU A 32 9.78 5.08 0.40
N ILE A 33 9.44 5.44 1.64
CA ILE A 33 9.09 4.46 2.68
C ILE A 33 7.80 3.75 2.29
N ILE A 34 6.82 4.49 1.79
CA ILE A 34 5.51 3.94 1.40
C ILE A 34 5.66 3.00 0.19
N TYR A 35 6.48 3.38 -0.80
CA TYR A 35 6.79 2.49 -1.94
C TYR A 35 7.46 1.21 -1.46
N GLY A 36 8.34 1.30 -0.46
CA GLY A 36 8.99 0.15 0.16
C GLY A 36 7.98 -0.81 0.79
N TYR A 37 6.96 -0.28 1.46
CA TYR A 37 5.88 -1.10 2.02
C TYR A 37 5.09 -1.81 0.92
N GLY A 38 4.77 -1.10 -0.16
CA GLY A 38 4.12 -1.70 -1.32
C GLY A 38 4.97 -2.80 -1.93
N GLN A 39 6.28 -2.58 -2.00
CA GLN A 39 7.23 -3.57 -2.52
C GLN A 39 7.27 -4.83 -1.64
N ASP A 40 7.24 -4.67 -0.32
CA ASP A 40 7.18 -5.79 0.63
C ASP A 40 5.89 -6.59 0.46
N TYR A 41 4.78 -5.89 0.24
CA TYR A 41 3.50 -6.55 -0.03
C TYR A 41 3.56 -7.38 -1.32
N LEU A 42 4.09 -6.81 -2.39
CA LEU A 42 4.26 -7.52 -3.68
C LEU A 42 5.16 -8.74 -3.51
N LYS A 43 6.22 -8.63 -2.72
CA LYS A 43 7.11 -9.75 -2.41
C LYS A 43 6.35 -10.89 -1.74
N SER A 44 5.41 -10.57 -0.83
CA SER A 44 4.57 -11.58 -0.17
C SER A 44 3.65 -12.31 -1.14
N LYS A 45 3.39 -11.72 -2.30
CA LYS A 45 2.59 -12.28 -3.40
C LYS A 45 3.45 -12.91 -4.49
N ALA A 46 4.77 -13.07 -4.26
CA ALA A 46 5.74 -13.53 -5.26
C ALA A 46 5.78 -12.63 -6.51
N MET A 47 5.55 -11.33 -6.31
CA MET A 47 5.53 -10.31 -7.37
C MET A 47 6.64 -9.27 -7.18
N GLN A 48 7.77 -9.68 -6.62
CA GLN A 48 8.88 -8.76 -6.31
C GLN A 48 9.54 -8.14 -7.54
N ASN A 49 9.25 -8.67 -8.74
CA ASN A 49 9.78 -8.14 -9.99
C ASN A 49 9.05 -6.88 -10.46
N TYR A 50 7.88 -6.59 -9.89
CA TYR A 50 7.12 -5.38 -10.22
C TYR A 50 7.59 -4.25 -9.32
N LEU A 51 8.13 -3.19 -9.92
CA LEU A 51 8.67 -2.05 -9.19
C LEU A 51 7.60 -0.99 -8.97
N ILE A 52 7.42 -0.57 -7.72
CA ILE A 52 6.49 0.51 -7.37
C ILE A 52 7.23 1.85 -7.39
N THR A 53 6.72 2.78 -8.18
CA THR A 53 7.23 4.14 -8.30
C THR A 53 6.09 5.14 -8.10
N SER A 54 6.39 6.44 -8.20
CA SER A 54 5.37 7.50 -8.15
C SER A 54 4.29 7.37 -9.23
N ASN A 55 4.56 6.63 -10.30
CA ASN A 55 3.56 6.37 -11.34
C ASN A 55 2.50 5.35 -10.92
N HIS A 56 2.76 4.58 -9.87
CA HIS A 56 1.91 3.48 -9.43
C HIS A 56 1.18 3.78 -8.13
N CYS A 57 1.75 4.64 -7.29
CA CYS A 57 1.31 4.84 -5.91
C CYS A 57 1.20 6.33 -5.61
N THR A 58 -0.01 6.78 -5.26
CA THR A 58 -0.26 8.19 -4.96
C THR A 58 -1.08 8.33 -3.69
N PHE A 59 -0.80 9.41 -2.94
CA PHE A 59 -1.62 9.75 -1.78
C PHE A 59 -3.06 10.03 -2.21
N CYS A 60 -4.02 9.43 -1.51
CA CYS A 60 -5.45 9.59 -1.81
C CYS A 60 -6.14 10.47 -0.78
N HIS A 61 -6.21 10.03 0.47
CA HIS A 61 -6.91 10.77 1.52
C HIS A 61 -6.49 10.31 2.91
N ILE A 62 -7.00 11.01 3.93
CA ILE A 62 -6.84 10.64 5.35
C ILE A 62 -8.16 10.06 5.84
N GLU A 63 -8.10 8.99 6.61
CA GLU A 63 -9.30 8.43 7.23
C GLU A 63 -9.02 7.90 8.64
N THR A 64 -10.08 7.60 9.38
CA THR A 64 -9.96 7.03 10.73
C THR A 64 -9.61 5.55 10.61
N ALA A 65 -8.58 5.13 11.35
CA ALA A 65 -8.13 3.74 11.33
C ALA A 65 -9.12 2.82 12.02
N THR A 66 -9.31 1.62 11.44
CA THR A 66 -9.99 0.51 12.12
C THR A 66 -9.03 -0.19 13.08
N ASP A 67 -9.55 -1.03 13.95
CA ASP A 67 -8.71 -1.82 14.88
C ASP A 67 -7.74 -2.73 14.12
N MET A 68 -8.18 -3.32 13.01
CA MET A 68 -7.33 -4.18 12.18
C MET A 68 -6.18 -3.38 11.56
N MET A 69 -6.46 -2.18 11.05
CA MET A 69 -5.43 -1.30 10.50
C MET A 69 -4.39 -0.96 11.57
N LEU A 70 -4.84 -0.59 12.77
CA LEU A 70 -3.94 -0.25 13.88
C LEU A 70 -3.05 -1.42 14.27
N LYS A 71 -3.61 -2.62 14.32
CA LYS A 71 -2.86 -3.84 14.63
C LYS A 71 -1.76 -4.08 13.60
N ASN A 72 -2.09 -3.98 12.32
CA ASN A 72 -1.13 -4.20 11.24
C ASN A 72 -0.03 -3.13 11.23
N ILE A 73 -0.41 -1.87 11.43
CA ILE A 73 0.55 -0.76 11.51
C ILE A 73 1.51 -0.95 12.67
N LYS A 74 1.00 -1.38 13.83
CA LYS A 74 1.84 -1.64 15.00
C LYS A 74 2.85 -2.75 14.76
N GLN A 75 2.47 -3.77 13.99
CA GLN A 75 3.33 -4.92 13.70
C GLN A 75 4.30 -4.69 12.55
N MET A 76 3.86 -4.02 11.49
CA MET A 76 4.59 -3.92 10.21
C MET A 76 4.94 -2.49 9.80
N GLY A 77 4.32 -1.49 10.43
CA GLY A 77 4.45 -0.10 10.02
C GLY A 77 3.38 0.33 9.02
N TYR A 78 2.64 -0.60 8.44
CA TYR A 78 1.61 -0.33 7.44
C TYR A 78 0.50 -1.39 7.47
N SER A 79 -0.60 -1.10 6.78
CA SER A 79 -1.67 -2.05 6.51
C SER A 79 -2.02 -2.01 5.03
N ILE A 80 -2.52 -3.12 4.50
CA ILE A 80 -2.94 -3.22 3.10
C ILE A 80 -4.44 -3.48 3.04
N ILE A 81 -5.13 -2.78 2.13
CA ILE A 81 -6.50 -3.10 1.74
C ILE A 81 -6.46 -3.57 0.29
N GLU A 82 -6.81 -4.83 0.07
CA GLU A 82 -6.87 -5.42 -1.26
C GLU A 82 -8.21 -5.06 -1.90
N LEU A 83 -8.18 -4.38 -3.04
CA LEU A 83 -9.37 -3.87 -3.69
C LEU A 83 -9.75 -4.68 -4.93
N LYS A 84 -8.81 -4.92 -5.85
CA LYS A 84 -9.10 -5.58 -7.12
C LYS A 84 -7.91 -6.39 -7.63
N ASN A 85 -8.18 -7.61 -8.04
CA ASN A 85 -7.21 -8.50 -8.70
C ASN A 85 -5.97 -8.81 -7.84
N CYS A 86 -6.13 -8.75 -6.54
CA CYS A 86 -5.10 -9.13 -5.60
C CYS A 86 -5.27 -10.61 -5.24
#